data_d11622b6e5cbda71d5e5c08c745df221
#
_entry.id   d11622b6e5cbda71d5e5c08c745df221
#
_cell.length_a   1.000
_cell.length_b   1.000
_cell.length_c   1.000
_cell.angle_alpha   90.00
_cell.angle_beta   90.00
_cell.angle_gamma   90.00
#
_symmetry.space_group_name_H-M   'P 1'
#
loop_
_entity.id
_entity.type
_entity.pdbx_description
1 polymer ?
#
loop_
_entity_poly.entity_id
_entity_poly.type
_entity_poly.pdbx_seq_one_letter_code
_entity_poly.pdbx_strand_id
1 'polypeptide(L)'
;MIHYSLCFSLLLGLQLNAQNNFCGIRNTTTQNGEEITYTIFYSLAGAHVNAGTTTFSNKVEKLNGRSVYHVTGVGGSNTKYDWIYKVRDRYESYIDTQTMQPLKFFRDVNEGSTKKMETVNFNHSNNTATNQTGTYKVPSCVQDVLSTIYYARNVDFGKYKKGDKIPFQMFLENQVYDLYIRYFGKEEVKTKYGKFNAIKFKVLLIPGTIFKGGEDMVVWVSDDDNHVPVRIESQILVGSIKVDMTSYKNLRYPLSVIAKRKKSEPTQ
;
A
#
# COMPACT_ATOMS: atom_id res chain seq x y z
N MET A 1 29.08 -60.25 25.65
CA MET A 1 28.07 -59.25 26.01
C MET A 1 28.52 -57.92 25.43
N ILE A 2 27.89 -57.49 24.35
CA ILE A 2 28.26 -56.26 23.62
C ILE A 2 27.12 -55.28 23.91
N HIS A 3 27.44 -54.18 24.62
CA HIS A 3 26.47 -53.10 24.90
C HIS A 3 26.47 -52.13 23.73
N TYR A 4 25.34 -52.04 23.01
CA TYR A 4 25.06 -50.95 22.05
C TYR A 4 24.45 -49.77 22.80
N SER A 5 25.19 -48.67 22.86
CA SER A 5 24.74 -47.40 23.35
C SER A 5 24.03 -46.67 22.22
N LEU A 6 22.69 -46.50 22.31
CA LEU A 6 21.88 -45.72 21.40
C LEU A 6 22.02 -44.24 21.76
N CYS A 7 22.77 -43.46 20.99
CA CYS A 7 22.74 -42.01 21.02
C CYS A 7 21.46 -41.51 20.32
N PHE A 8 20.51 -41.05 21.11
CA PHE A 8 19.29 -40.38 20.63
C PHE A 8 19.59 -38.87 20.42
N SER A 9 19.92 -38.51 19.19
CA SER A 9 20.14 -37.11 18.82
C SER A 9 18.79 -36.39 18.77
N LEU A 10 18.49 -35.54 19.79
CA LEU A 10 17.39 -34.62 19.78
C LEU A 10 17.68 -33.52 18.73
N LEU A 11 17.07 -33.62 17.57
CA LEU A 11 16.95 -32.52 16.60
C LEU A 11 15.93 -31.54 17.15
N LEU A 12 16.38 -30.53 17.92
CA LEU A 12 15.58 -29.33 18.17
C LEU A 12 15.40 -28.62 16.82
N GLY A 13 14.24 -28.78 16.23
CA GLY A 13 13.80 -27.97 15.12
C GLY A 13 13.65 -26.52 15.58
N LEU A 14 14.60 -25.67 15.26
CA LEU A 14 14.45 -24.22 15.34
C LEU A 14 13.32 -23.84 14.38
N GLN A 15 12.12 -23.66 14.93
CA GLN A 15 11.05 -22.94 14.23
C GLN A 15 11.52 -21.48 14.09
N LEU A 16 12.06 -21.16 12.93
CA LEU A 16 12.22 -19.77 12.49
C LEU A 16 10.82 -19.19 12.40
N ASN A 17 10.39 -18.54 13.47
CA ASN A 17 9.25 -17.63 13.40
C ASN A 17 9.60 -16.60 12.33
N ALA A 18 8.90 -16.64 11.20
CA ALA A 18 8.99 -15.60 10.18
C ALA A 18 8.67 -14.26 10.88
N GLN A 19 9.70 -13.49 11.16
CA GLN A 19 9.53 -12.17 11.75
C GLN A 19 8.65 -11.36 10.80
N ASN A 20 7.50 -10.92 11.33
CA ASN A 20 6.64 -9.99 10.60
C ASN A 20 7.44 -8.70 10.39
N ASN A 21 7.98 -8.50 9.18
CA ASN A 21 8.86 -7.39 8.86
C ASN A 21 8.16 -6.03 8.87
N PHE A 22 6.83 -6.03 8.99
CA PHE A 22 5.99 -4.84 9.18
C PHE A 22 5.75 -4.56 10.67
N CYS A 23 6.78 -4.68 11.50
CA CYS A 23 6.76 -4.45 12.94
C CYS A 23 7.99 -3.65 13.35
N GLY A 24 7.81 -2.57 14.14
CA GLY A 24 8.91 -1.80 14.71
C GLY A 24 9.61 -0.82 13.76
N ILE A 25 9.14 -0.60 12.55
CA ILE A 25 9.66 0.45 11.65
C ILE A 25 9.19 1.83 12.16
N ARG A 26 10.11 2.79 12.14
CA ARG A 26 9.79 4.20 12.40
C ARG A 26 9.60 4.93 11.08
N ASN A 27 8.78 5.98 11.10
CA ASN A 27 8.61 6.83 9.92
C ASN A 27 9.88 7.64 9.61
N THR A 28 10.42 7.40 8.42
CA THR A 28 11.53 8.17 7.85
C THR A 28 11.17 8.83 6.53
N THR A 29 10.04 8.51 5.91
CA THR A 29 9.71 8.85 4.52
C THR A 29 8.66 9.92 4.34
N THR A 30 7.71 10.06 5.26
CA THR A 30 6.61 11.03 5.13
C THR A 30 6.67 12.12 6.19
N GLN A 31 6.08 13.26 5.91
CA GLN A 31 5.93 14.37 6.85
C GLN A 31 4.53 14.96 6.84
N ASN A 32 4.24 15.81 7.82
CA ASN A 32 2.96 16.51 7.94
C ASN A 32 2.66 17.35 6.70
N GLY A 33 1.44 17.23 6.17
CA GLY A 33 0.97 18.01 5.02
C GLY A 33 1.46 17.48 3.67
N GLU A 34 2.01 16.26 3.60
CA GLU A 34 2.30 15.62 2.32
C GLU A 34 1.00 15.37 1.54
N GLU A 35 1.02 15.70 0.25
CA GLU A 35 -0.06 15.42 -0.69
C GLU A 35 0.52 14.88 -1.99
N ILE A 36 -0.04 13.77 -2.50
CA ILE A 36 0.40 13.13 -3.74
C ILE A 36 -0.84 12.80 -4.57
N THR A 37 -0.87 13.28 -5.82
CA THR A 37 -1.97 13.04 -6.75
C THR A 37 -1.54 12.11 -7.88
N TYR A 38 -2.43 11.21 -8.23
CA TYR A 38 -2.24 10.20 -9.28
C TYR A 38 -3.34 10.30 -10.32
N THR A 39 -2.99 9.98 -11.57
CA THR A 39 -3.96 9.73 -12.65
C THR A 39 -4.05 8.23 -12.89
N ILE A 40 -5.27 7.74 -12.97
CA ILE A 40 -5.60 6.34 -13.21
C ILE A 40 -5.96 6.17 -14.68
N PHE A 41 -5.23 5.31 -15.38
CA PHE A 41 -5.50 4.93 -16.76
C PHE A 41 -6.07 3.52 -16.78
N TYR A 42 -7.10 3.33 -17.59
CA TYR A 42 -7.68 2.03 -17.87
C TYR A 42 -7.41 1.64 -19.32
N SER A 43 -7.08 0.38 -19.53
CA SER A 43 -6.81 -0.18 -20.85
C SER A 43 -7.60 -1.46 -21.07
N LEU A 44 -8.30 -1.52 -22.22
CA LEU A 44 -9.05 -2.68 -22.67
C LEU A 44 -9.05 -2.72 -24.20
N ALA A 45 -8.72 -3.88 -24.80
CA ALA A 45 -8.80 -4.12 -26.24
C ALA A 45 -8.18 -3.00 -27.10
N GLY A 46 -7.01 -2.46 -26.70
CA GLY A 46 -6.32 -1.39 -27.40
C GLY A 46 -6.79 0.03 -27.05
N ALA A 47 -7.91 0.21 -26.40
CA ALA A 47 -8.31 1.51 -25.85
C ALA A 47 -7.48 1.82 -24.60
N HIS A 48 -7.09 3.09 -24.45
CA HIS A 48 -6.34 3.58 -23.29
C HIS A 48 -6.89 4.95 -22.89
N VAL A 49 -7.58 5.00 -21.76
CA VAL A 49 -8.31 6.19 -21.32
C VAL A 49 -7.85 6.67 -19.93
N ASN A 50 -7.93 7.98 -19.69
CA ASN A 50 -7.83 8.54 -18.35
C ASN A 50 -9.16 8.26 -17.62
N ALA A 51 -9.14 7.20 -16.81
CA ALA A 51 -10.32 6.71 -16.12
C ALA A 51 -10.66 7.50 -14.85
N GLY A 52 -9.68 8.16 -14.22
CA GLY A 52 -9.92 8.86 -12.97
C GLY A 52 -8.66 9.43 -12.32
N THR A 53 -8.85 9.95 -11.13
CA THR A 53 -7.76 10.48 -10.29
C THR A 53 -7.91 10.01 -8.84
N THR A 54 -6.80 9.97 -8.12
CA THR A 54 -6.80 9.79 -6.67
C THR A 54 -5.74 10.67 -6.04
N THR A 55 -6.05 11.19 -4.85
CA THR A 55 -5.13 12.01 -4.07
C THR A 55 -4.99 11.40 -2.67
N PHE A 56 -3.74 11.20 -2.27
CA PHE A 56 -3.38 10.84 -0.91
C PHE A 56 -2.82 12.06 -0.21
N SER A 57 -3.32 12.33 0.99
CA SER A 57 -2.83 13.41 1.84
C SER A 57 -2.68 12.93 3.27
N ASN A 58 -1.80 13.58 4.03
CA ASN A 58 -1.71 13.34 5.46
C ASN A 58 -1.60 14.64 6.25
N LYS A 59 -2.05 14.61 7.48
CA LYS A 59 -1.80 15.63 8.49
C LYS A 59 -1.51 14.97 9.83
N VAL A 60 -0.69 15.65 10.65
CA VAL A 60 -0.49 15.23 12.04
C VAL A 60 -1.58 15.84 12.90
N GLU A 61 -2.27 15.01 13.66
CA GLU A 61 -3.30 15.44 14.61
C GLU A 61 -3.31 14.58 15.87
N LYS A 62 -4.23 14.82 16.80
CA LYS A 62 -4.41 14.03 18.02
C LYS A 62 -5.65 13.15 17.91
N LEU A 63 -5.47 11.86 18.15
CA LEU A 63 -6.56 10.91 18.33
C LEU A 63 -6.46 10.34 19.75
N ASN A 64 -7.42 10.64 20.61
CA ASN A 64 -7.45 10.21 22.02
C ASN A 64 -6.12 10.48 22.77
N GLY A 65 -5.54 11.66 22.56
CA GLY A 65 -4.28 12.09 23.18
C GLY A 65 -3.01 11.64 22.48
N ARG A 66 -3.06 10.66 21.56
CA ARG A 66 -1.92 10.17 20.78
C ARG A 66 -1.72 11.00 19.50
N SER A 67 -0.48 11.27 19.15
CA SER A 67 -0.16 11.87 17.85
C SER A 67 -0.31 10.84 16.75
N VAL A 68 -1.05 11.17 15.70
CA VAL A 68 -1.29 10.30 14.55
C VAL A 68 -1.03 11.04 13.24
N TYR A 69 -0.60 10.29 12.23
CA TYR A 69 -0.78 10.69 10.84
C TYR A 69 -2.21 10.33 10.45
N HIS A 70 -3.06 11.32 10.26
CA HIS A 70 -4.36 11.12 9.63
C HIS A 70 -4.14 11.13 8.12
N VAL A 71 -4.08 9.95 7.55
CA VAL A 71 -3.93 9.73 6.11
C VAL A 71 -5.30 9.65 5.48
N THR A 72 -5.49 10.35 4.36
CA THR A 72 -6.73 10.33 3.59
C THR A 72 -6.39 9.98 2.14
N GLY A 73 -7.09 9.00 1.57
CA GLY A 73 -7.07 8.67 0.14
C GLY A 73 -8.45 8.95 -0.45
N VAL A 74 -8.54 9.89 -1.40
CA VAL A 74 -9.80 10.21 -2.09
C VAL A 74 -9.61 9.95 -3.58
N GLY A 75 -10.49 9.11 -4.14
CA GLY A 75 -10.43 8.71 -5.53
C GLY A 75 -11.79 8.80 -6.23
N GLY A 76 -11.74 9.01 -7.54
CA GLY A 76 -12.97 9.02 -8.34
C GLY A 76 -12.71 8.82 -9.83
N SER A 77 -13.74 8.26 -10.50
CA SER A 77 -13.78 8.16 -11.95
C SER A 77 -13.86 9.54 -12.60
N ASN A 78 -13.32 9.65 -13.79
CA ASN A 78 -13.54 10.82 -14.63
C ASN A 78 -15.03 10.91 -14.99
N THR A 79 -15.64 12.08 -14.79
CA THR A 79 -17.09 12.30 -14.99
C THR A 79 -17.58 11.93 -16.38
N LYS A 80 -16.70 11.96 -17.41
CA LYS A 80 -17.02 11.52 -18.77
C LYS A 80 -17.41 10.03 -18.86
N TYR A 81 -16.98 9.22 -17.88
CA TYR A 81 -17.19 7.77 -17.85
C TYR A 81 -18.11 7.32 -16.71
N ASP A 82 -18.66 8.25 -15.91
CA ASP A 82 -19.56 7.93 -14.80
C ASP A 82 -20.80 7.15 -15.23
N TRP A 83 -21.24 7.31 -16.48
CA TRP A 83 -22.36 6.57 -17.05
C TRP A 83 -22.04 5.08 -17.30
N ILE A 84 -20.74 4.71 -17.43
CA ILE A 84 -20.28 3.32 -17.54
C ILE A 84 -20.08 2.74 -16.13
N TYR A 85 -19.25 3.41 -15.31
CA TYR A 85 -18.91 2.96 -13.97
C TYR A 85 -18.45 4.15 -13.13
N LYS A 86 -19.33 4.59 -12.24
CA LYS A 86 -19.06 5.71 -11.34
C LYS A 86 -18.31 5.21 -10.10
N VAL A 87 -17.20 5.88 -9.78
CA VAL A 87 -16.41 5.65 -8.56
C VAL A 87 -16.28 6.94 -7.78
N ARG A 88 -16.58 6.90 -6.49
CA ARG A 88 -16.34 7.99 -5.52
C ARG A 88 -15.99 7.35 -4.19
N ASP A 89 -14.69 7.21 -3.95
CA ASP A 89 -14.19 6.50 -2.78
C ASP A 89 -13.38 7.41 -1.86
N ARG A 90 -13.53 7.17 -0.57
CA ARG A 90 -12.76 7.81 0.48
C ARG A 90 -12.27 6.76 1.47
N TYR A 91 -10.98 6.74 1.71
CA TYR A 91 -10.31 5.93 2.70
C TYR A 91 -9.57 6.84 3.67
N GLU A 92 -9.59 6.49 4.96
CA GLU A 92 -8.83 7.18 6.00
C GLU A 92 -8.14 6.19 6.93
N SER A 93 -6.92 6.49 7.35
CA SER A 93 -6.21 5.76 8.37
C SER A 93 -5.57 6.72 9.36
N TYR A 94 -5.71 6.42 10.63
CA TYR A 94 -5.10 7.15 11.74
C TYR A 94 -3.94 6.32 12.25
N ILE A 95 -2.74 6.63 11.80
CA ILE A 95 -1.52 5.86 12.01
C ILE A 95 -0.72 6.48 13.15
N ASP A 96 -0.43 5.72 14.18
CA ASP A 96 0.40 6.19 15.30
C ASP A 96 1.78 6.65 14.80
N THR A 97 2.19 7.88 15.16
CA THR A 97 3.44 8.48 14.64
C THR A 97 4.70 7.82 15.13
N GLN A 98 4.63 7.01 16.21
CA GLN A 98 5.80 6.36 16.81
C GLN A 98 5.96 4.91 16.31
N THR A 99 4.83 4.19 16.17
CA THR A 99 4.84 2.76 15.85
C THR A 99 4.50 2.46 14.41
N MET A 100 3.96 3.43 13.66
CA MET A 100 3.40 3.27 12.31
C MET A 100 2.27 2.23 12.23
N GLN A 101 1.62 1.95 13.36
CA GLN A 101 0.47 1.04 13.43
C GLN A 101 -0.84 1.83 13.31
N PRO A 102 -1.86 1.30 12.62
CA PRO A 102 -3.16 1.96 12.54
C PRO A 102 -3.89 1.88 13.88
N LEU A 103 -4.48 2.99 14.31
CA LEU A 103 -5.39 3.04 15.48
C LEU A 103 -6.85 3.02 15.04
N LYS A 104 -7.14 3.60 13.88
CA LYS A 104 -8.48 3.65 13.30
C LYS A 104 -8.38 3.67 11.78
N PHE A 105 -9.25 2.92 11.13
CA PHE A 105 -9.44 2.92 9.67
C PHE A 105 -10.89 3.24 9.35
N PHE A 106 -11.12 4.00 8.30
CA PHE A 106 -12.43 4.30 7.75
C PHE A 106 -12.40 4.15 6.24
N ARG A 107 -13.50 3.64 5.68
CA ARG A 107 -13.74 3.69 4.23
C ARG A 107 -15.20 4.00 3.93
N ASP A 108 -15.40 4.81 2.91
CA ASP A 108 -16.66 5.06 2.23
C ASP A 108 -16.44 4.77 0.75
N VAL A 109 -16.95 3.63 0.30
CA VAL A 109 -16.79 3.09 -1.06
C VAL A 109 -18.11 3.24 -1.81
N ASN A 110 -18.04 3.86 -2.98
CA ASN A 110 -19.19 4.06 -3.86
C ASN A 110 -18.77 3.74 -5.30
N GLU A 111 -18.88 2.45 -5.65
CA GLU A 111 -18.43 1.87 -6.92
C GLU A 111 -19.59 1.25 -7.66
N GLY A 112 -20.06 1.91 -8.73
CA GLY A 112 -21.24 1.47 -9.49
C GLY A 112 -22.48 1.37 -8.61
N SER A 113 -22.99 0.17 -8.42
CA SER A 113 -24.12 -0.12 -7.51
C SER A 113 -23.69 -0.46 -6.08
N THR A 114 -22.40 -0.69 -5.85
CA THR A 114 -21.86 -1.06 -4.54
C THR A 114 -21.66 0.18 -3.68
N LYS A 115 -22.23 0.15 -2.47
CA LYS A 115 -21.99 1.16 -1.44
C LYS A 115 -21.57 0.46 -0.15
N LYS A 116 -20.46 0.86 0.42
CA LYS A 116 -19.95 0.26 1.66
C LYS A 116 -19.31 1.34 2.53
N MET A 117 -19.77 1.42 3.77
CA MET A 117 -19.16 2.29 4.78
C MET A 117 -18.71 1.43 5.95
N GLU A 118 -17.47 1.59 6.37
CA GLU A 118 -16.89 0.79 7.44
C GLU A 118 -15.95 1.63 8.29
N THR A 119 -16.00 1.45 9.60
CA THR A 119 -15.02 1.97 10.56
C THR A 119 -14.45 0.81 11.35
N VAL A 120 -13.12 0.71 11.41
CA VAL A 120 -12.40 -0.28 12.21
C VAL A 120 -11.55 0.44 13.24
N ASN A 121 -11.67 0.07 14.52
CA ASN A 121 -10.80 0.54 15.59
C ASN A 121 -9.84 -0.59 16.00
N PHE A 122 -8.53 -0.29 16.02
CA PHE A 122 -7.50 -1.25 16.40
C PHE A 122 -7.07 -1.00 17.85
N ASN A 123 -6.98 -2.08 18.61
CA ASN A 123 -6.42 -2.08 19.95
C ASN A 123 -5.21 -3.02 19.99
N HIS A 124 -4.01 -2.46 19.91
CA HIS A 124 -2.76 -3.22 19.90
C HIS A 124 -2.36 -3.78 21.28
N SER A 125 -2.96 -3.30 22.38
CA SER A 125 -2.68 -3.84 23.71
C SER A 125 -3.29 -5.22 23.92
N ASN A 126 -4.43 -5.50 23.31
CA ASN A 126 -5.12 -6.79 23.40
C ASN A 126 -5.21 -7.53 22.04
N ASN A 127 -4.57 -6.98 21.00
CA ASN A 127 -4.55 -7.52 19.65
C ASN A 127 -5.97 -7.74 19.09
N THR A 128 -6.77 -6.68 19.05
CA THR A 128 -8.13 -6.72 18.49
C THR A 128 -8.39 -5.61 17.48
N ALA A 129 -9.25 -5.92 16.52
CA ALA A 129 -9.89 -4.98 15.61
C ALA A 129 -11.41 -5.04 15.84
N THR A 130 -12.05 -3.90 16.02
CA THR A 130 -13.49 -3.79 16.29
C THR A 130 -14.15 -2.91 15.25
N ASN A 131 -15.24 -3.39 14.67
CA ASN A 131 -16.09 -2.63 13.76
C ASN A 131 -17.58 -2.85 14.09
N GLN A 132 -18.48 -2.45 13.18
CA GLN A 132 -19.94 -2.53 13.39
C GLN A 132 -20.46 -3.98 13.50
N THR A 133 -19.70 -4.98 13.05
CA THR A 133 -20.11 -6.38 13.02
C THR A 133 -19.55 -7.20 14.18
N GLY A 134 -18.52 -6.70 14.86
CA GLY A 134 -17.95 -7.39 16.02
C GLY A 134 -16.51 -7.01 16.34
N THR A 135 -15.91 -7.79 17.22
CA THR A 135 -14.51 -7.71 17.64
C THR A 135 -13.77 -8.97 17.23
N TYR A 136 -12.66 -8.77 16.54
CA TYR A 136 -11.86 -9.81 15.90
C TYR A 136 -10.46 -9.83 16.53
N LYS A 137 -9.92 -11.02 16.77
CA LYS A 137 -8.51 -11.17 17.13
C LYS A 137 -7.65 -10.90 15.90
N VAL A 138 -6.62 -10.10 16.07
CA VAL A 138 -5.66 -9.76 15.03
C VAL A 138 -4.23 -9.95 15.53
N PRO A 139 -3.25 -10.19 14.66
CA PRO A 139 -1.84 -10.23 15.05
C PRO A 139 -1.36 -8.87 15.56
N SER A 140 -0.29 -8.90 16.36
CA SER A 140 0.49 -7.68 16.60
C SER A 140 1.02 -7.13 15.27
N CYS A 141 1.07 -5.81 15.13
CA CYS A 141 1.54 -5.13 13.90
C CYS A 141 0.66 -5.34 12.65
N VAL A 142 -0.58 -5.76 12.81
CA VAL A 142 -1.54 -5.80 11.71
C VAL A 142 -1.73 -4.40 11.14
N GLN A 143 -1.86 -4.32 9.82
CA GLN A 143 -2.06 -3.08 9.07
C GLN A 143 -3.49 -2.99 8.52
N ASP A 144 -3.93 -1.79 8.16
CA ASP A 144 -5.05 -1.56 7.25
C ASP A 144 -4.53 -1.26 5.83
N VAL A 145 -5.43 -0.99 4.90
CA VAL A 145 -5.09 -0.73 3.49
C VAL A 145 -4.15 0.47 3.32
N LEU A 146 -4.44 1.60 3.98
CA LEU A 146 -3.62 2.81 3.85
C LEU A 146 -2.34 2.74 4.67
N SER A 147 -2.43 2.23 5.90
CA SER A 147 -1.24 2.09 6.75
C SER A 147 -0.21 1.15 6.13
N THR A 148 -0.65 0.10 5.40
CA THR A 148 0.24 -0.76 4.61
C THR A 148 1.08 0.03 3.61
N ILE A 149 0.46 0.98 2.88
CA ILE A 149 1.16 1.80 1.87
C ILE A 149 2.23 2.66 2.54
N TYR A 150 1.88 3.37 3.62
CA TYR A 150 2.81 4.24 4.32
C TYR A 150 3.90 3.46 5.07
N TYR A 151 3.57 2.28 5.56
CA TYR A 151 4.55 1.39 6.18
C TYR A 151 5.55 0.85 5.15
N ALA A 152 5.07 0.39 3.98
CA ALA A 152 5.91 -0.12 2.89
C ALA A 152 6.95 0.90 2.40
N ARG A 153 6.64 2.20 2.42
CA ARG A 153 7.59 3.27 2.08
C ARG A 153 8.78 3.32 3.04
N ASN A 154 8.64 2.83 4.27
CA ASN A 154 9.70 2.82 5.28
C ASN A 154 10.52 1.53 5.28
N VAL A 155 10.27 0.60 4.36
CA VAL A 155 11.06 -0.63 4.21
C VAL A 155 12.44 -0.29 3.67
N ASP A 156 13.48 -0.78 4.35
CA ASP A 156 14.86 -0.70 3.87
C ASP A 156 15.10 -1.79 2.81
N PHE A 157 14.82 -1.43 1.56
CA PHE A 157 14.98 -2.35 0.42
C PHE A 157 16.43 -2.75 0.16
N GLY A 158 17.42 -2.03 0.70
CA GLY A 158 18.83 -2.37 0.59
C GLY A 158 19.21 -3.70 1.25
N LYS A 159 18.38 -4.18 2.18
CA LYS A 159 18.55 -5.47 2.88
C LYS A 159 18.08 -6.69 2.09
N TYR A 160 17.39 -6.49 0.96
CA TYR A 160 16.74 -7.56 0.22
C TYR A 160 17.40 -7.83 -1.13
N LYS A 161 17.36 -9.09 -1.54
CA LYS A 161 17.77 -9.55 -2.85
C LYS A 161 16.55 -9.74 -3.75
N LYS A 162 16.74 -9.67 -5.06
CA LYS A 162 15.69 -9.91 -6.04
C LYS A 162 15.05 -11.29 -5.81
N GLY A 163 13.72 -11.29 -5.65
CA GLY A 163 12.91 -12.47 -5.35
C GLY A 163 12.50 -12.60 -3.88
N ASP A 164 13.17 -11.89 -2.96
CA ASP A 164 12.84 -11.96 -1.54
C ASP A 164 11.42 -11.45 -1.28
N LYS A 165 10.73 -12.13 -0.36
CA LYS A 165 9.40 -11.77 0.12
C LYS A 165 9.52 -11.01 1.44
N ILE A 166 8.78 -9.92 1.55
CA ILE A 166 8.67 -9.11 2.77
C ILE A 166 7.24 -9.27 3.26
N PRO A 167 6.99 -10.16 4.24
CA PRO A 167 5.64 -10.49 4.69
C PRO A 167 5.05 -9.38 5.56
N PHE A 168 3.72 -9.24 5.49
CA PHE A 168 2.92 -8.40 6.37
C PHE A 168 1.52 -8.97 6.52
N GLN A 169 0.78 -8.49 7.52
CA GLN A 169 -0.59 -8.90 7.78
C GLN A 169 -1.50 -7.69 7.71
N MET A 170 -2.65 -7.84 7.06
CA MET A 170 -3.63 -6.79 6.86
C MET A 170 -5.01 -7.27 7.32
N PHE A 171 -5.71 -6.43 8.09
CA PHE A 171 -7.11 -6.66 8.45
C PHE A 171 -8.02 -5.94 7.45
N LEU A 172 -8.89 -6.68 6.80
CA LEU A 172 -9.88 -6.17 5.87
C LEU A 172 -11.10 -7.10 5.85
N GLU A 173 -12.31 -6.52 5.83
CA GLU A 173 -13.56 -7.30 5.70
C GLU A 173 -13.70 -8.43 6.74
N ASN A 174 -13.39 -8.12 7.99
CA ASN A 174 -13.47 -9.02 9.13
C ASN A 174 -12.48 -10.19 9.12
N GLN A 175 -11.47 -10.13 8.26
CA GLN A 175 -10.45 -11.17 8.10
C GLN A 175 -9.04 -10.60 8.17
N VAL A 176 -8.12 -11.44 8.62
CA VAL A 176 -6.68 -11.18 8.55
C VAL A 176 -6.13 -11.90 7.33
N TYR A 177 -5.41 -11.16 6.50
CA TYR A 177 -4.76 -11.69 5.31
C TYR A 177 -3.25 -11.69 5.50
N ASP A 178 -2.62 -12.85 5.26
CA ASP A 178 -1.17 -13.00 5.18
C ASP A 178 -0.71 -12.62 3.78
N LEU A 179 -0.04 -11.49 3.66
CA LEU A 179 0.36 -10.88 2.40
C LEU A 179 1.88 -10.71 2.36
N TYR A 180 2.41 -10.34 1.21
CA TYR A 180 3.80 -9.93 1.06
C TYR A 180 3.99 -8.98 -0.12
N ILE A 181 5.06 -8.22 -0.07
CA ILE A 181 5.65 -7.60 -1.23
C ILE A 181 6.88 -8.42 -1.64
N ARG A 182 7.05 -8.65 -2.95
CA ARG A 182 8.23 -9.34 -3.49
C ARG A 182 9.13 -8.33 -4.19
N TYR A 183 10.35 -8.21 -3.72
CA TYR A 183 11.34 -7.28 -4.26
C TYR A 183 11.88 -7.74 -5.62
N PHE A 184 11.96 -6.84 -6.60
CA PHE A 184 12.46 -7.13 -7.95
C PHE A 184 13.70 -6.32 -8.35
N GLY A 185 14.27 -5.52 -7.45
CA GLY A 185 15.44 -4.71 -7.73
C GLY A 185 15.08 -3.28 -8.13
N LYS A 186 16.03 -2.62 -8.78
CA LYS A 186 15.91 -1.23 -9.24
C LYS A 186 15.91 -1.18 -10.76
N GLU A 187 15.12 -0.28 -11.32
CA GLU A 187 15.11 -0.01 -12.77
C GLU A 187 14.63 1.41 -13.06
N GLU A 188 14.87 1.90 -14.28
CA GLU A 188 14.33 3.17 -14.70
C GLU A 188 12.87 3.01 -15.14
N VAL A 189 12.01 3.92 -14.68
CA VAL A 189 10.60 3.97 -15.08
C VAL A 189 10.23 5.35 -15.63
N LYS A 190 9.49 5.37 -16.76
CA LYS A 190 8.99 6.58 -17.38
C LYS A 190 7.50 6.73 -17.08
N THR A 191 7.11 7.77 -16.37
CA THR A 191 5.74 8.07 -15.94
C THR A 191 5.19 9.32 -16.63
N LYS A 192 3.95 9.70 -16.31
CA LYS A 192 3.37 10.99 -16.76
C LYS A 192 4.10 12.20 -16.16
N TYR A 193 4.65 12.08 -14.96
CA TYR A 193 5.40 13.16 -14.32
C TYR A 193 6.82 13.32 -14.92
N GLY A 194 7.50 12.21 -15.14
CA GLY A 194 8.88 12.20 -15.57
C GLY A 194 9.52 10.81 -15.59
N LYS A 195 10.85 10.79 -15.67
CA LYS A 195 11.67 9.57 -15.62
C LYS A 195 12.33 9.46 -14.26
N PHE A 196 12.28 8.29 -13.65
CA PHE A 196 12.80 8.00 -12.30
C PHE A 196 13.73 6.79 -12.32
N ASN A 197 14.74 6.80 -11.44
CA ASN A 197 15.26 5.57 -10.87
C ASN A 197 14.22 5.10 -9.84
N ALA A 198 13.85 3.84 -9.91
CA ALA A 198 12.77 3.33 -9.08
C ALA A 198 13.09 1.93 -8.54
N ILE A 199 12.61 1.68 -7.33
CA ILE A 199 12.59 0.37 -6.70
C ILE A 199 11.31 -0.31 -7.17
N LYS A 200 11.44 -1.53 -7.72
CA LYS A 200 10.34 -2.33 -8.23
C LYS A 200 10.02 -3.47 -7.30
N PHE A 201 8.74 -3.65 -7.02
CA PHE A 201 8.24 -4.82 -6.31
C PHE A 201 6.85 -5.23 -6.81
N LYS A 202 6.47 -6.48 -6.51
CA LYS A 202 5.12 -6.98 -6.72
C LYS A 202 4.41 -7.16 -5.39
N VAL A 203 3.09 -6.98 -5.40
CA VAL A 203 2.24 -7.15 -4.24
C VAL A 203 1.36 -8.37 -4.42
N LEU A 204 1.32 -9.24 -3.40
CA LEU A 204 0.30 -10.30 -3.34
C LEU A 204 -1.05 -9.64 -3.06
N LEU A 205 -1.99 -9.80 -4.00
CA LEU A 205 -3.32 -9.21 -3.93
C LEU A 205 -4.32 -10.21 -3.32
N ILE A 206 -5.29 -9.67 -2.59
CA ILE A 206 -6.50 -10.38 -2.19
C ILE A 206 -7.45 -10.44 -3.38
N PRO A 207 -8.00 -11.62 -3.74
CA PRO A 207 -9.07 -11.69 -4.72
C PRO A 207 -10.28 -10.85 -4.28
N GLY A 208 -10.84 -10.07 -5.19
CA GLY A 208 -11.94 -9.17 -4.86
C GLY A 208 -12.70 -8.69 -6.07
N THR A 209 -13.38 -7.55 -5.95
CA THR A 209 -14.29 -7.00 -6.95
C THR A 209 -13.62 -6.75 -8.30
N ILE A 210 -12.37 -6.28 -8.30
CA ILE A 210 -11.63 -5.94 -9.53
C ILE A 210 -10.36 -6.74 -9.72
N PHE A 211 -9.75 -7.30 -8.65
CA PHE A 211 -8.51 -8.06 -8.70
C PHE A 211 -8.76 -9.57 -8.72
N LYS A 212 -8.00 -10.30 -9.53
CA LYS A 212 -8.03 -11.78 -9.55
C LYS A 212 -7.32 -12.41 -8.35
N GLY A 213 -6.53 -11.63 -7.61
CA GLY A 213 -5.58 -12.14 -6.64
C GLY A 213 -4.21 -12.44 -7.29
N GLY A 214 -3.27 -12.98 -6.49
CA GLY A 214 -1.94 -13.28 -6.98
C GLY A 214 -1.02 -12.06 -7.05
N GLU A 215 0.11 -12.16 -7.76
CA GLU A 215 1.14 -11.11 -7.89
C GLU A 215 0.95 -10.26 -9.15
N ASP A 216 -0.27 -9.86 -9.45
CA ASP A 216 -0.59 -9.12 -10.68
C ASP A 216 -0.36 -7.60 -10.56
N MET A 217 -0.11 -7.10 -9.35
CA MET A 217 0.20 -5.70 -9.14
C MET A 217 1.70 -5.48 -9.06
N VAL A 218 2.20 -4.61 -9.92
CA VAL A 218 3.60 -4.14 -9.91
C VAL A 218 3.62 -2.69 -9.45
N VAL A 219 4.50 -2.39 -8.51
CA VAL A 219 4.68 -1.05 -7.94
C VAL A 219 6.11 -0.61 -8.16
N TRP A 220 6.28 0.63 -8.58
CA TRP A 220 7.55 1.35 -8.63
C TRP A 220 7.49 2.52 -7.67
N VAL A 221 8.38 2.52 -6.69
CA VAL A 221 8.58 3.68 -5.80
C VAL A 221 9.87 4.40 -6.18
N SER A 222 9.93 5.72 -5.95
CA SER A 222 11.15 6.50 -6.20
C SER A 222 12.32 5.93 -5.40
N ASP A 223 13.50 5.81 -6.04
CA ASP A 223 14.74 5.39 -5.38
C ASP A 223 15.40 6.60 -4.71
N ASP A 224 14.73 7.14 -3.71
CA ASP A 224 15.14 8.22 -2.83
C ASP A 224 14.53 8.01 -1.43
N ASP A 225 14.83 8.87 -0.48
CA ASP A 225 14.41 8.73 0.91
C ASP A 225 12.89 8.92 1.12
N ASN A 226 12.11 9.28 0.10
CA ASN A 226 10.65 9.36 0.19
C ASN A 226 9.95 8.04 -0.13
N HIS A 227 10.55 7.20 -0.99
CA HIS A 227 9.93 5.98 -1.55
C HIS A 227 8.48 6.19 -2.01
N VAL A 228 8.25 7.30 -2.74
CA VAL A 228 6.91 7.62 -3.26
C VAL A 228 6.53 6.66 -4.37
N PRO A 229 5.35 6.03 -4.35
CA PRO A 229 4.85 5.30 -5.49
C PRO A 229 4.77 6.23 -6.72
N VAL A 230 5.60 5.99 -7.74
CA VAL A 230 5.62 6.81 -8.97
C VAL A 230 4.81 6.17 -10.09
N ARG A 231 4.65 4.84 -10.03
CA ARG A 231 3.81 4.04 -10.93
C ARG A 231 3.29 2.79 -10.25
N ILE A 232 2.05 2.43 -10.57
CA ILE A 232 1.43 1.14 -10.25
C ILE A 232 0.80 0.59 -11.52
N GLU A 233 1.00 -0.69 -11.82
CA GLU A 233 0.34 -1.39 -12.91
C GLU A 233 -0.27 -2.69 -12.38
N SER A 234 -1.50 -2.99 -12.79
CA SER A 234 -2.17 -4.23 -12.40
C SER A 234 -3.11 -4.73 -13.48
N GLN A 235 -3.08 -6.04 -13.70
CA GLN A 235 -4.17 -6.71 -14.40
C GLN A 235 -5.39 -6.75 -13.48
N ILE A 236 -6.56 -6.52 -14.03
CA ILE A 236 -7.83 -6.64 -13.32
C ILE A 236 -8.71 -7.67 -14.03
N LEU A 237 -9.90 -7.95 -13.51
CA LEU A 237 -10.80 -8.95 -14.08
C LEU A 237 -11.07 -8.70 -15.57
N VAL A 238 -11.23 -7.44 -15.95
CA VAL A 238 -11.42 -7.02 -17.34
C VAL A 238 -10.46 -5.88 -17.64
N GLY A 239 -9.43 -6.14 -18.48
CA GLY A 239 -8.42 -5.16 -18.86
C GLY A 239 -7.31 -4.97 -17.82
N SER A 240 -6.71 -3.79 -17.82
CA SER A 240 -5.63 -3.41 -16.90
C SER A 240 -5.74 -1.96 -16.44
N ILE A 241 -5.18 -1.68 -15.28
CA ILE A 241 -5.02 -0.33 -14.77
C ILE A 241 -3.54 0.05 -14.71
N LYS A 242 -3.26 1.32 -14.95
CA LYS A 242 -1.99 1.97 -14.71
C LYS A 242 -2.23 3.26 -13.97
N VAL A 243 -1.51 3.45 -12.87
CA VAL A 243 -1.60 4.63 -12.00
C VAL A 243 -0.26 5.33 -12.05
N ASP A 244 -0.23 6.55 -12.54
CA ASP A 244 0.99 7.38 -12.58
C ASP A 244 0.85 8.56 -11.61
N MET A 245 1.88 8.81 -10.81
CA MET A 245 2.00 10.06 -10.07
C MET A 245 2.02 11.24 -11.05
N THR A 246 1.22 12.27 -10.76
CA THR A 246 1.11 13.46 -11.60
C THR A 246 1.47 14.76 -10.89
N SER A 247 1.30 14.82 -9.58
CA SER A 247 1.77 15.96 -8.77
C SER A 247 2.00 15.57 -7.33
N TYR A 248 2.74 16.40 -6.61
CA TYR A 248 2.96 16.27 -5.16
C TYR A 248 3.17 17.63 -4.51
N LYS A 249 2.97 17.68 -3.19
CA LYS A 249 3.31 18.80 -2.30
C LYS A 249 3.94 18.26 -1.01
N ASN A 250 4.80 19.03 -0.41
CA ASN A 250 5.37 18.79 0.92
C ASN A 250 5.94 17.38 1.13
N LEU A 251 6.69 16.84 0.15
CA LEU A 251 7.50 15.64 0.40
C LEU A 251 8.58 15.96 1.43
N ARG A 252 8.94 14.97 2.23
CA ARG A 252 9.94 15.13 3.29
C ARG A 252 11.33 15.42 2.74
N TYR A 253 11.68 14.83 1.59
CA TYR A 253 12.95 15.00 0.90
C TYR A 253 12.72 15.44 -0.56
N PRO A 254 13.75 15.98 -1.23
CA PRO A 254 13.67 16.23 -2.66
C PRO A 254 13.37 14.94 -3.43
N LEU A 255 12.45 15.02 -4.38
CA LEU A 255 12.13 13.90 -5.23
C LEU A 255 13.20 13.70 -6.31
N SER A 256 13.76 12.50 -6.41
CA SER A 256 14.80 12.15 -7.38
C SER A 256 14.22 11.88 -8.76
N VAL A 257 14.14 12.94 -9.58
CA VAL A 257 13.64 12.87 -10.97
C VAL A 257 14.82 12.99 -11.92
N ILE A 258 15.06 11.99 -12.78
CA ILE A 258 16.13 12.03 -13.80
C ILE A 258 15.82 13.09 -14.88
N ALA A 259 14.56 13.11 -15.35
CA ALA A 259 14.09 14.07 -16.33
C ALA A 259 12.59 14.35 -16.12
N LYS A 260 12.24 15.62 -15.93
CA LYS A 260 10.83 16.06 -15.93
C LYS A 260 10.29 16.05 -17.37
N ARG A 261 9.04 15.61 -17.54
CA ARG A 261 8.35 15.75 -18.82
C ARG A 261 8.06 17.25 -19.04
N LYS A 262 8.53 17.82 -20.16
CA LYS A 262 8.08 19.16 -20.57
C LYS A 262 6.56 19.14 -20.69
N LYS A 263 5.85 20.08 -20.04
CA LYS A 263 4.44 20.32 -20.33
C LYS A 263 4.36 20.60 -21.84
N SER A 264 3.60 19.83 -22.59
CA SER A 264 3.21 20.22 -23.93
C SER A 264 2.45 21.55 -23.78
N GLU A 265 2.95 22.62 -24.38
CA GLU A 265 2.16 23.84 -24.56
C GLU A 265 0.86 23.45 -25.23
N PRO A 266 -0.29 24.00 -24.83
CA PRO A 266 -1.52 23.80 -25.58
C PRO A 266 -1.28 24.36 -26.98
N THR A 267 -1.40 23.52 -27.99
CA THR A 267 -1.52 23.97 -29.39
C THR A 267 -2.69 24.94 -29.45
N GLN A 268 -2.40 26.17 -29.82
CA GLN A 268 -3.37 27.24 -30.06
C GLN A 268 -4.37 26.81 -31.12
#